data_b2f549b7a04855877f5e6d73908ce931
#
_entry.id   b2f549b7a04855877f5e6d73908ce931
#
_cell.length_a   1.000
_cell.length_b   1.000
_cell.length_c   1.000
_cell.angle_alpha   90.00
_cell.angle_beta   90.00
_cell.angle_gamma   90.00
#
_symmetry.space_group_name_H-M   'P 1'
#
loop_
_entity.id
_entity.type
_entity.pdbx_description
1 polymer ?
#
loop_
_entity_poly.entity_id
_entity_poly.type
_entity_poly.pdbx_seq_one_letter_code
_entity_poly.pdbx_strand_id
1 'polypeptide(L)'
;FRERKRGRSEAMVRVPRRVRKIPDPRNESNGSVENPIENLESFRSDTAWILLGEPGAGKTTAFQMEAEAPGGQYLRIEKFIHLDIEPEWREKTLFLDGLDEVRAGSSDDSILLRIRQRLKSLGNPPFRIACRAADWYGSTDRADIEAASPDGKITVLLLEPLRHEDIFRILSENHDIADPQAFVDAAEKRGVADLLDNPQTLELLVAAVSGGQWPKTRDETYQLACEKLVTEANKRHRDRRRGSSLSVEKALDAAGQLCSVMLLSDKTGFALDQESANERFPELADYAPPDRDVARQAIGSKLFRPDGEERVVPSHRSIAEYLAAYWLGRRIDGEGLPLQRVLNLLLGTDGGVVAGLRGLFGWLALHCLSARTRLIDVDPLTVIVYGDVKPMPVADKRRILAGLRREAERYAAFRQDTSMTAHLFGALAD
;
A
#
# COMPACT_ATOMS: atom_id res chain seq x y z
N PHE A 1 2.22 -10.30 40.62
CA PHE A 1 1.85 -10.39 39.18
C PHE A 1 2.32 -9.17 38.37
N ARG A 2 3.53 -8.66 38.62
CA ARG A 2 4.07 -7.46 37.92
C ARG A 2 5.54 -7.60 37.47
N GLU A 3 6.10 -8.81 37.30
CA GLU A 3 7.54 -8.98 37.02
C GLU A 3 7.89 -9.92 35.85
N ARG A 4 7.04 -10.04 34.79
CA ARG A 4 7.38 -10.84 33.60
C ARG A 4 7.20 -10.13 32.27
N LYS A 5 7.46 -8.82 32.17
CA LYS A 5 7.45 -8.06 30.88
C LYS A 5 8.74 -7.25 30.64
N ARG A 6 9.91 -7.83 30.90
CA ARG A 6 11.17 -7.25 30.42
C ARG A 6 11.96 -8.35 29.71
N GLY A 7 11.96 -8.35 28.38
CA GLY A 7 12.94 -9.11 27.61
C GLY A 7 12.42 -10.02 26.49
N ARG A 8 11.36 -9.68 25.77
CA ARG A 8 11.14 -10.20 24.42
C ARG A 8 11.22 -9.02 23.44
N SER A 9 12.24 -9.00 22.60
CA SER A 9 12.17 -8.39 21.27
C SER A 9 11.01 -9.12 20.58
N GLU A 10 9.84 -8.48 20.49
CA GLU A 10 8.66 -9.02 19.82
C GLU A 10 8.97 -9.10 18.32
N ALA A 11 9.56 -10.21 17.89
CA ALA A 11 9.53 -10.57 16.48
C ALA A 11 8.06 -10.81 16.14
N MET A 12 7.47 -9.91 15.36
CA MET A 12 6.11 -10.04 14.84
C MET A 12 5.97 -11.40 14.16
N VAL A 13 4.96 -12.17 14.52
CA VAL A 13 4.71 -13.47 13.90
C VAL A 13 4.45 -13.26 12.42
N ARG A 14 5.21 -13.97 11.62
CA ARG A 14 5.12 -13.97 10.18
C ARG A 14 4.43 -15.24 9.73
N VAL A 15 3.41 -15.12 8.92
CA VAL A 15 2.65 -16.27 8.40
C VAL A 15 3.12 -16.63 6.98
N PRO A 16 3.24 -17.94 6.67
CA PRO A 16 3.51 -18.39 5.30
C PRO A 16 2.45 -17.88 4.34
N ARG A 17 2.86 -17.43 3.16
CA ARG A 17 1.94 -16.85 2.20
C ARG A 17 1.65 -17.81 1.06
N ARG A 18 0.42 -17.77 0.59
CA ARG A 18 -0.05 -18.55 -0.55
C ARG A 18 -0.21 -17.67 -1.77
N VAL A 19 -0.04 -18.27 -2.92
CA VAL A 19 -0.10 -17.61 -4.22
C VAL A 19 -0.86 -18.45 -5.21
N ARG A 20 -1.40 -17.78 -6.22
CA ARG A 20 -1.98 -18.39 -7.42
C ARG A 20 -1.15 -17.96 -8.61
N LYS A 21 -0.82 -18.91 -9.49
CA LYS A 21 -0.13 -18.62 -10.73
C LYS A 21 -1.09 -17.92 -11.71
N ILE A 22 -0.65 -16.81 -12.28
CA ILE A 22 -1.39 -16.13 -13.36
C ILE A 22 -0.95 -16.74 -14.70
N PRO A 23 -1.90 -17.23 -15.52
CA PRO A 23 -1.59 -17.77 -16.84
C PRO A 23 -0.90 -16.74 -17.73
N ASP A 24 -0.05 -17.22 -18.62
CA ASP A 24 0.50 -16.39 -19.68
C ASP A 24 -0.52 -16.30 -20.83
N PRO A 25 -1.04 -15.11 -21.15
CA PRO A 25 -2.04 -14.95 -22.22
C PRO A 25 -1.58 -15.46 -23.58
N ARG A 26 -0.26 -15.58 -23.80
CA ARG A 26 0.31 -16.10 -25.04
C ARG A 26 0.21 -17.63 -25.18
N ASN A 27 -0.03 -18.33 -24.04
CA ASN A 27 -0.06 -19.80 -23.98
C ASN A 27 -1.47 -20.37 -23.71
N GLU A 28 -2.53 -19.55 -23.70
CA GLU A 28 -3.89 -20.02 -23.49
C GLU A 28 -4.41 -20.82 -24.70
N SER A 29 -4.27 -22.13 -24.61
CA SER A 29 -5.14 -23.07 -25.32
C SER A 29 -6.46 -23.18 -24.52
N ASN A 30 -7.60 -22.83 -25.15
CA ASN A 30 -8.98 -22.90 -24.72
C ASN A 30 -9.28 -23.83 -23.53
N GLY A 31 -9.34 -23.29 -22.34
CA GLY A 31 -9.83 -23.99 -21.15
C GLY A 31 -9.51 -23.18 -19.90
N SER A 32 -10.51 -22.67 -19.21
CA SER A 32 -10.37 -22.04 -17.90
C SER A 32 -9.98 -23.11 -16.84
N VAL A 33 -8.70 -23.43 -16.78
CA VAL A 33 -8.19 -24.25 -15.66
C VAL A 33 -7.93 -23.28 -14.53
N GLU A 34 -8.71 -23.39 -13.44
CA GLU A 34 -8.36 -22.71 -12.18
C GLU A 34 -6.97 -23.20 -11.75
N ASN A 35 -6.00 -22.28 -11.72
CA ASN A 35 -4.68 -22.61 -11.25
C ASN A 35 -4.72 -22.90 -9.74
N PRO A 36 -4.09 -23.97 -9.26
CA PRO A 36 -4.09 -24.32 -7.86
C PRO A 36 -3.45 -23.21 -7.02
N ILE A 37 -3.94 -23.07 -5.79
CA ILE A 37 -3.32 -22.19 -4.79
C ILE A 37 -2.19 -22.98 -4.14
N GLU A 38 -0.98 -22.44 -4.18
CA GLU A 38 0.24 -23.06 -3.68
C GLU A 38 0.92 -22.17 -2.63
N ASN A 39 1.81 -22.74 -1.84
CA ASN A 39 2.65 -21.93 -0.95
C ASN A 39 3.71 -21.19 -1.77
N LEU A 40 4.01 -19.93 -1.40
CA LEU A 40 5.03 -19.13 -2.09
C LEU A 40 6.40 -19.82 -2.14
N GLU A 41 6.74 -20.56 -1.10
CA GLU A 41 8.01 -21.30 -1.01
C GLU A 41 8.16 -22.38 -2.10
N SER A 42 7.06 -22.89 -2.68
CA SER A 42 7.11 -23.85 -3.80
C SER A 42 7.78 -23.29 -5.04
N PHE A 43 7.87 -21.96 -5.15
CA PHE A 43 8.47 -21.26 -6.29
C PHE A 43 9.94 -20.82 -6.04
N ARG A 44 10.57 -21.28 -4.97
CA ARG A 44 11.97 -20.95 -4.68
C ARG A 44 12.94 -21.45 -5.74
N SER A 45 12.62 -22.57 -6.40
CA SER A 45 13.41 -23.15 -7.48
C SER A 45 13.30 -22.41 -8.80
N ASP A 46 12.24 -21.63 -9.02
CA ASP A 46 12.06 -20.84 -10.24
C ASP A 46 13.16 -19.79 -10.33
N THR A 47 13.70 -19.55 -11.52
CA THR A 47 14.78 -18.58 -11.73
C THR A 47 14.30 -17.15 -11.61
N ALA A 48 13.07 -16.86 -12.03
CA ALA A 48 12.46 -15.55 -11.93
C ALA A 48 10.93 -15.61 -11.75
N TRP A 49 10.40 -14.80 -10.81
CA TRP A 49 8.95 -14.63 -10.67
C TRP A 49 8.58 -13.23 -10.17
N ILE A 50 7.35 -12.85 -10.48
CA ILE A 50 6.75 -11.58 -10.11
C ILE A 50 5.65 -11.85 -9.09
N LEU A 51 5.67 -11.16 -7.95
CA LEU A 51 4.62 -11.24 -6.92
C LEU A 51 3.69 -10.04 -7.03
N LEU A 52 2.49 -10.28 -7.48
CA LEU A 52 1.42 -9.31 -7.53
C LEU A 52 0.57 -9.41 -6.26
N GLY A 53 -0.03 -8.32 -5.86
CA GLY A 53 -0.96 -8.30 -4.73
C GLY A 53 -1.46 -6.91 -4.41
N GLU A 54 -2.56 -6.84 -3.67
CA GLU A 54 -3.17 -5.60 -3.22
C GLU A 54 -2.26 -4.76 -2.30
N PRO A 55 -2.53 -3.46 -2.15
CA PRO A 55 -1.90 -2.65 -1.10
C PRO A 55 -2.10 -3.29 0.27
N GLY A 56 -1.04 -3.34 1.07
CA GLY A 56 -1.13 -3.92 2.42
C GLY A 56 -1.17 -5.44 2.49
N ALA A 57 -1.23 -6.16 1.37
CA ALA A 57 -1.33 -7.63 1.34
C ALA A 57 -0.11 -8.37 1.92
N GLY A 58 0.97 -7.66 2.29
CA GLY A 58 2.14 -8.25 2.92
C GLY A 58 3.23 -8.72 1.96
N LYS A 59 3.29 -8.19 0.72
CA LYS A 59 4.36 -8.49 -0.26
C LYS A 59 5.76 -8.26 0.29
N THR A 60 6.00 -7.09 0.88
CA THR A 60 7.27 -6.74 1.50
C THR A 60 7.68 -7.73 2.59
N THR A 61 6.75 -8.09 3.49
CA THR A 61 7.00 -9.07 4.55
C THR A 61 7.32 -10.44 3.97
N ALA A 62 6.58 -10.89 2.94
CA ALA A 62 6.85 -12.14 2.25
C ALA A 62 8.25 -12.14 1.61
N PHE A 63 8.65 -11.05 0.96
CA PHE A 63 9.99 -10.90 0.37
C PHE A 63 11.10 -10.93 1.42
N GLN A 64 10.91 -10.25 2.53
CA GLN A 64 11.88 -10.29 3.63
C GLN A 64 12.03 -11.69 4.20
N MET A 65 10.91 -12.42 4.39
CA MET A 65 10.96 -13.81 4.87
C MET A 65 11.70 -14.73 3.89
N GLU A 66 11.35 -14.65 2.59
CA GLU A 66 11.98 -15.48 1.57
C GLU A 66 13.46 -15.15 1.38
N ALA A 67 13.86 -13.90 1.54
CA ALA A 67 15.25 -13.46 1.44
C ALA A 67 16.12 -13.87 2.65
N GLU A 68 15.53 -14.28 3.77
CA GLU A 68 16.26 -14.86 4.91
C GLU A 68 16.83 -16.25 4.58
N ALA A 69 16.34 -16.92 3.55
CA ALA A 69 16.90 -18.17 3.08
C ALA A 69 18.34 -17.99 2.58
N PRO A 70 19.23 -19.01 2.74
CA PRO A 70 20.60 -18.93 2.26
C PRO A 70 20.66 -18.53 0.77
N GLY A 71 21.45 -17.51 0.47
CA GLY A 71 21.59 -16.98 -0.90
C GLY A 71 20.56 -15.92 -1.27
N GLY A 72 19.63 -15.54 -0.40
CA GLY A 72 18.69 -14.44 -0.63
C GLY A 72 19.28 -13.07 -0.35
N GLN A 73 18.85 -12.05 -1.10
CA GLN A 73 19.18 -10.65 -0.89
C GLN A 73 17.95 -9.78 -1.10
N TYR A 74 17.44 -9.15 -0.04
CA TYR A 74 16.35 -8.20 -0.13
C TYR A 74 16.86 -6.80 -0.48
N LEU A 75 16.24 -6.18 -1.49
CA LEU A 75 16.56 -4.83 -1.95
C LEU A 75 15.27 -4.09 -2.32
N ARG A 76 15.15 -2.83 -1.95
CA ARG A 76 14.17 -1.96 -2.59
C ARG A 76 14.60 -1.64 -4.01
N ILE A 77 13.68 -1.67 -4.96
CA ILE A 77 13.98 -1.37 -6.38
C ILE A 77 14.66 -0.01 -6.52
N GLU A 78 14.21 0.98 -5.77
CA GLU A 78 14.84 2.28 -5.71
C GLU A 78 16.35 2.21 -5.43
N LYS A 79 16.74 1.50 -4.38
CA LYS A 79 18.15 1.28 -4.04
C LYS A 79 18.87 0.47 -5.12
N PHE A 80 18.24 -0.55 -5.63
CA PHE A 80 18.79 -1.38 -6.69
C PHE A 80 19.10 -0.57 -7.96
N ILE A 81 18.29 0.44 -8.31
CA ILE A 81 18.51 1.27 -9.50
C ILE A 81 19.59 2.33 -9.29
N HIS A 82 19.71 2.90 -8.09
CA HIS A 82 20.52 4.10 -7.85
C HIS A 82 21.85 3.84 -7.14
N LEU A 83 21.99 2.77 -6.35
CA LEU A 83 23.25 2.46 -5.69
C LEU A 83 24.24 1.77 -6.64
N ASP A 84 25.52 1.81 -6.30
CA ASP A 84 26.54 1.03 -6.99
C ASP A 84 26.24 -0.48 -6.88
N ILE A 85 26.63 -1.23 -7.90
CA ILE A 85 26.44 -2.67 -7.95
C ILE A 85 27.44 -3.32 -6.99
N GLU A 86 26.92 -4.02 -6.00
CA GLU A 86 27.74 -4.84 -5.11
C GLU A 86 28.06 -6.18 -5.81
N PRO A 87 29.37 -6.58 -5.88
CA PRO A 87 29.74 -7.83 -6.56
C PRO A 87 29.03 -9.07 -6.00
N GLU A 88 28.70 -9.05 -4.71
CA GLU A 88 28.02 -10.15 -4.01
C GLU A 88 26.61 -10.45 -4.54
N TRP A 89 25.96 -9.48 -5.17
CA TRP A 89 24.63 -9.66 -5.72
C TRP A 89 24.58 -10.65 -6.88
N ARG A 90 25.71 -10.93 -7.53
CA ARG A 90 25.81 -11.86 -8.65
C ARG A 90 25.49 -13.30 -8.29
N GLU A 91 25.79 -13.68 -7.05
CA GLU A 91 25.60 -15.04 -6.54
C GLU A 91 24.36 -15.19 -5.67
N LYS A 92 23.54 -14.13 -5.59
CA LYS A 92 22.34 -14.08 -4.76
C LYS A 92 21.07 -14.16 -5.60
N THR A 93 20.00 -14.67 -4.99
CA THR A 93 18.63 -14.45 -5.46
C THR A 93 18.18 -13.08 -5.00
N LEU A 94 17.91 -12.17 -5.92
CA LEU A 94 17.57 -10.79 -5.61
C LEU A 94 16.05 -10.63 -5.43
N PHE A 95 15.62 -10.17 -4.26
CA PHE A 95 14.23 -9.85 -3.94
C PHE A 95 14.05 -8.34 -4.08
N LEU A 96 13.53 -7.91 -5.23
CA LEU A 96 13.39 -6.51 -5.64
C LEU A 96 11.97 -6.01 -5.31
N ASP A 97 11.83 -5.24 -4.24
CA ASP A 97 10.53 -4.80 -3.73
C ASP A 97 10.19 -3.38 -4.14
N GLY A 98 8.89 -3.12 -4.42
CA GLY A 98 8.34 -1.79 -4.63
C GLY A 98 8.43 -1.27 -6.07
N LEU A 99 8.14 -2.10 -7.08
CA LEU A 99 8.09 -1.65 -8.48
C LEU A 99 7.05 -0.54 -8.69
N ASP A 100 5.88 -0.68 -8.08
CA ASP A 100 4.81 0.34 -8.10
C ASP A 100 5.25 1.67 -7.48
N GLU A 101 6.07 1.64 -6.43
CA GLU A 101 6.57 2.86 -5.77
C GLU A 101 7.52 3.65 -6.69
N VAL A 102 8.38 2.97 -7.44
CA VAL A 102 9.33 3.62 -8.35
C VAL A 102 8.65 4.11 -9.62
N ARG A 103 7.65 3.38 -10.12
CA ARG A 103 6.82 3.83 -11.25
C ARG A 103 6.03 5.08 -10.92
N ALA A 104 5.56 5.20 -9.68
CA ALA A 104 4.85 6.37 -9.21
C ALA A 104 5.67 7.65 -9.28
N GLY A 105 6.97 7.55 -9.06
CA GLY A 105 7.91 8.67 -9.00
C GLY A 105 8.60 9.01 -10.31
N SER A 106 8.30 8.32 -11.39
CA SER A 106 8.91 8.61 -12.69
C SER A 106 7.86 8.61 -13.79
N SER A 107 7.82 9.66 -14.57
CA SER A 107 7.10 9.72 -15.86
C SER A 107 7.76 8.82 -16.93
N ASP A 108 8.64 7.91 -16.51
CA ASP A 108 9.54 7.20 -17.40
C ASP A 108 9.17 5.71 -17.45
N ASP A 109 8.62 5.26 -18.56
CA ASP A 109 8.39 3.84 -18.90
C ASP A 109 9.69 3.01 -18.90
N SER A 110 10.84 3.64 -18.68
CA SER A 110 12.16 3.02 -18.70
C SER A 110 12.55 2.27 -17.42
N ILE A 111 11.73 2.28 -16.35
CA ILE A 111 12.10 1.64 -15.07
C ILE A 111 12.41 0.16 -15.23
N LEU A 112 11.55 -0.59 -15.95
CA LEU A 112 11.80 -2.00 -16.24
C LEU A 112 13.04 -2.20 -17.09
N LEU A 113 13.28 -1.29 -18.03
CA LEU A 113 14.49 -1.32 -18.85
C LEU A 113 15.74 -1.11 -17.99
N ARG A 114 15.72 -0.21 -17.01
CA ARG A 114 16.83 -0.01 -16.07
C ARG A 114 17.05 -1.23 -15.20
N ILE A 115 15.97 -1.81 -14.63
CA ILE A 115 16.06 -3.07 -13.86
C ILE A 115 16.69 -4.15 -14.73
N ARG A 116 16.22 -4.33 -15.96
CA ARG A 116 16.76 -5.31 -16.92
C ARG A 116 18.24 -5.08 -17.22
N GLN A 117 18.66 -3.85 -17.47
CA GLN A 117 20.07 -3.50 -17.74
C GLN A 117 20.95 -3.85 -16.54
N ARG A 118 20.49 -3.55 -15.31
CA ARG A 118 21.26 -3.87 -14.11
C ARG A 118 21.34 -5.36 -13.84
N LEU A 119 20.24 -6.11 -14.01
CA LEU A 119 20.26 -7.57 -13.90
C LEU A 119 21.23 -8.18 -14.93
N LYS A 120 21.24 -7.68 -16.19
CA LYS A 120 22.21 -8.10 -17.21
C LYS A 120 23.66 -7.80 -16.83
N SER A 121 23.93 -6.64 -16.25
CA SER A 121 25.30 -6.28 -15.81
C SER A 121 25.81 -7.14 -14.65
N LEU A 122 24.88 -7.74 -13.87
CA LEU A 122 25.16 -8.70 -12.83
C LEU A 122 25.34 -10.14 -13.35
N GLY A 123 25.07 -10.40 -14.65
CA GLY A 123 25.12 -11.73 -15.25
C GLY A 123 23.81 -12.50 -15.14
N ASN A 124 22.68 -11.79 -15.05
CA ASN A 124 21.34 -12.33 -14.90
C ASN A 124 21.18 -13.27 -13.68
N PRO A 125 21.40 -12.81 -12.44
CA PRO A 125 21.14 -13.64 -11.26
C PRO A 125 19.64 -13.97 -11.17
N PRO A 126 19.23 -15.02 -10.43
CA PRO A 126 17.84 -15.26 -10.12
C PRO A 126 17.23 -14.03 -9.40
N PHE A 127 15.99 -13.68 -9.75
CA PHE A 127 15.36 -12.52 -9.18
C PHE A 127 13.86 -12.70 -8.90
N ARG A 128 13.34 -11.87 -8.02
CA ARG A 128 11.95 -11.76 -7.61
C ARG A 128 11.56 -10.29 -7.64
N ILE A 129 10.40 -9.94 -8.19
CA ILE A 129 9.92 -8.55 -8.22
C ILE A 129 8.54 -8.49 -7.57
N ALA A 130 8.34 -7.57 -6.60
CA ALA A 130 7.03 -7.29 -6.03
C ALA A 130 6.43 -6.05 -6.66
N CYS A 131 5.13 -6.15 -7.03
CA CYS A 131 4.36 -5.07 -7.61
C CYS A 131 2.90 -5.11 -7.12
N ARG A 132 2.20 -3.98 -7.13
CA ARG A 132 0.75 -3.99 -6.99
C ARG A 132 0.12 -4.59 -8.25
N ALA A 133 -0.95 -5.38 -8.08
CA ALA A 133 -1.61 -6.01 -9.22
C ALA A 133 -2.09 -4.98 -10.25
N ALA A 134 -2.67 -3.86 -9.80
CA ALA A 134 -3.16 -2.79 -10.67
C ALA A 134 -2.05 -1.97 -11.38
N ASP A 135 -0.79 -2.12 -10.96
CA ASP A 135 0.37 -1.41 -11.52
C ASP A 135 1.26 -2.30 -12.40
N TRP A 136 0.82 -3.54 -12.63
CA TRP A 136 1.46 -4.49 -13.54
C TRP A 136 0.76 -4.48 -14.90
N TYR A 137 1.48 -4.09 -15.97
CA TYR A 137 0.91 -3.92 -17.31
C TYR A 137 0.93 -5.21 -18.15
N GLY A 138 0.72 -6.35 -17.51
CA GLY A 138 0.47 -7.64 -18.16
C GLY A 138 1.56 -8.07 -19.15
N SER A 139 1.19 -8.23 -20.41
CA SER A 139 2.09 -8.75 -21.46
C SER A 139 3.29 -7.86 -21.77
N THR A 140 3.14 -6.54 -21.66
CA THR A 140 4.23 -5.56 -21.92
C THR A 140 5.34 -5.71 -20.87
N ASP A 141 4.98 -5.66 -19.61
CA ASP A 141 5.94 -5.79 -18.50
C ASP A 141 6.61 -7.15 -18.49
N ARG A 142 5.82 -8.19 -18.79
CA ARG A 142 6.32 -9.57 -18.91
C ARG A 142 7.42 -9.65 -19.94
N ALA A 143 7.20 -9.16 -21.16
CA ALA A 143 8.17 -9.22 -22.24
C ALA A 143 9.48 -8.48 -21.91
N ASP A 144 9.37 -7.33 -21.23
CA ASP A 144 10.54 -6.55 -20.84
C ASP A 144 11.42 -7.27 -19.79
N ILE A 145 10.81 -7.95 -18.85
CA ILE A 145 11.54 -8.60 -17.74
C ILE A 145 11.99 -10.03 -18.08
N GLU A 146 11.26 -10.76 -18.93
CA GLU A 146 11.68 -12.11 -19.39
C GLU A 146 13.09 -12.10 -19.98
N ALA A 147 13.44 -11.03 -20.69
CA ALA A 147 14.79 -10.88 -21.29
C ALA A 147 15.93 -10.75 -20.26
N ALA A 148 15.62 -10.58 -18.96
CA ALA A 148 16.61 -10.56 -17.87
C ALA A 148 16.59 -11.86 -17.06
N SER A 149 15.61 -12.73 -17.27
CA SER A 149 15.58 -14.03 -16.59
C SER A 149 16.71 -14.94 -17.05
N PRO A 150 17.34 -15.72 -16.15
CA PRO A 150 18.40 -16.65 -16.51
C PRO A 150 17.99 -17.68 -17.58
N ASP A 151 16.74 -18.12 -17.56
CA ASP A 151 16.19 -19.12 -18.50
C ASP A 151 15.21 -18.53 -19.53
N GLY A 152 15.08 -17.19 -19.57
CA GLY A 152 14.17 -16.49 -20.48
C GLY A 152 12.70 -16.67 -20.15
N LYS A 153 12.36 -17.08 -18.93
CA LYS A 153 10.98 -17.29 -18.47
C LYS A 153 10.73 -16.55 -17.17
N ILE A 154 9.50 -16.11 -16.95
CA ILE A 154 9.04 -15.60 -15.65
C ILE A 154 7.71 -16.26 -15.28
N THR A 155 7.55 -16.52 -13.99
CA THR A 155 6.28 -16.93 -13.41
C THR A 155 5.62 -15.70 -12.78
N VAL A 156 4.36 -15.42 -13.08
CA VAL A 156 3.60 -14.35 -12.41
C VAL A 156 2.68 -14.98 -11.38
N LEU A 157 2.82 -14.51 -10.14
CA LEU A 157 2.12 -15.03 -8.97
C LEU A 157 1.23 -13.93 -8.39
N LEU A 158 -0.01 -14.27 -8.05
CA LEU A 158 -0.92 -13.40 -7.31
C LEU A 158 -0.93 -13.84 -5.84
N LEU A 159 -0.66 -12.92 -4.95
CA LEU A 159 -0.70 -13.17 -3.50
C LEU A 159 -2.14 -13.33 -3.04
N GLU A 160 -2.44 -14.48 -2.44
CA GLU A 160 -3.77 -14.79 -1.93
C GLU A 160 -4.06 -14.09 -0.59
N PRO A 161 -5.32 -13.82 -0.26
CA PRO A 161 -5.75 -13.32 1.04
C PRO A 161 -5.27 -14.21 2.20
N LEU A 162 -5.27 -13.66 3.41
CA LEU A 162 -5.00 -14.44 4.62
C LEU A 162 -6.06 -15.53 4.79
N ARG A 163 -5.64 -16.72 5.25
CA ARG A 163 -6.56 -17.75 5.69
C ARG A 163 -7.06 -17.47 7.10
N HIS A 164 -8.15 -18.08 7.45
CA HIS A 164 -8.69 -18.04 8.81
C HIS A 164 -7.64 -18.42 9.87
N GLU A 165 -6.84 -19.46 9.62
CA GLU A 165 -5.73 -19.88 10.48
C GLU A 165 -4.66 -18.80 10.65
N ASP A 166 -4.32 -18.09 9.56
CA ASP A 166 -3.34 -17.01 9.54
C ASP A 166 -3.86 -15.80 10.33
N ILE A 167 -5.15 -15.45 10.15
CA ILE A 167 -5.85 -14.40 10.90
C ILE A 167 -5.82 -14.71 12.40
N PHE A 168 -6.19 -15.92 12.79
CA PHE A 168 -6.19 -16.36 14.20
C PHE A 168 -4.82 -16.25 14.81
N ARG A 169 -3.81 -16.71 14.09
CA ARG A 169 -2.43 -16.66 14.53
C ARG A 169 -1.94 -15.23 14.73
N ILE A 170 -2.25 -14.33 13.78
CA ILE A 170 -1.90 -12.91 13.88
C ILE A 170 -2.63 -12.27 15.07
N LEU A 171 -3.92 -12.51 15.24
CA LEU A 171 -4.72 -11.95 16.34
C LEU A 171 -4.20 -12.39 17.71
N SER A 172 -3.88 -13.69 17.87
CA SER A 172 -3.43 -14.22 19.16
C SER A 172 -1.98 -13.87 19.47
N GLU A 173 -1.05 -14.00 18.49
CA GLU A 173 0.38 -13.90 18.75
C GLU A 173 0.92 -12.46 18.62
N ASN A 174 0.38 -11.64 17.68
CA ASN A 174 0.82 -10.26 17.50
C ASN A 174 0.03 -9.26 18.34
N HIS A 175 -1.25 -9.57 18.62
CA HIS A 175 -2.16 -8.61 19.26
C HIS A 175 -2.68 -9.05 20.63
N ASP A 176 -2.25 -10.21 21.15
CA ASP A 176 -2.69 -10.75 22.44
C ASP A 176 -4.24 -10.87 22.55
N ILE A 177 -4.96 -11.07 21.43
CA ILE A 177 -6.41 -11.26 21.45
C ILE A 177 -6.71 -12.65 22.02
N ALA A 178 -7.34 -12.68 23.19
CA ALA A 178 -7.59 -13.90 23.93
C ALA A 178 -8.60 -14.84 23.24
N ASP A 179 -9.55 -14.27 22.50
CA ASP A 179 -10.57 -15.01 21.75
C ASP A 179 -10.63 -14.48 20.31
N PRO A 180 -9.77 -14.99 19.40
CA PRO A 180 -9.77 -14.62 18.00
C PRO A 180 -11.09 -14.94 17.28
N GLN A 181 -11.77 -16.04 17.66
CA GLN A 181 -13.07 -16.40 17.07
C GLN A 181 -14.12 -15.33 17.36
N ALA A 182 -14.24 -14.90 18.61
CA ALA A 182 -15.19 -13.86 18.97
C ALA A 182 -14.88 -12.52 18.25
N PHE A 183 -13.60 -12.24 17.95
CA PHE A 183 -13.21 -11.07 17.17
C PHE A 183 -13.68 -11.18 15.72
N VAL A 184 -13.47 -12.34 15.07
CA VAL A 184 -13.92 -12.61 13.71
C VAL A 184 -15.44 -12.56 13.61
N ASP A 185 -16.16 -13.24 14.50
CA ASP A 185 -17.64 -13.24 14.56
C ASP A 185 -18.17 -11.79 14.73
N ALA A 186 -17.48 -10.99 15.51
CA ALA A 186 -17.85 -9.59 15.71
C ALA A 186 -17.62 -8.73 14.47
N ALA A 187 -16.57 -9.00 13.68
CA ALA A 187 -16.31 -8.34 12.39
C ALA A 187 -17.36 -8.73 11.34
N GLU A 188 -17.72 -10.02 11.26
CA GLU A 188 -18.77 -10.52 10.35
C GLU A 188 -20.12 -9.90 10.64
N LYS A 189 -20.57 -9.88 11.90
CA LYS A 189 -21.84 -9.25 12.33
C LYS A 189 -21.93 -7.77 11.97
N ARG A 190 -20.78 -7.10 11.79
CA ARG A 190 -20.70 -5.66 11.46
C ARG A 190 -20.43 -5.39 9.98
N GLY A 191 -20.26 -6.45 9.19
CA GLY A 191 -20.01 -6.34 7.74
C GLY A 191 -18.64 -5.73 7.41
N VAL A 192 -17.63 -6.01 8.25
CA VAL A 192 -16.22 -5.61 8.04
C VAL A 192 -15.27 -6.80 8.01
N ALA A 193 -15.81 -7.99 7.75
CA ALA A 193 -15.02 -9.23 7.68
C ALA A 193 -13.98 -9.23 6.56
N ASP A 194 -14.26 -8.53 5.45
CA ASP A 194 -13.35 -8.30 4.33
C ASP A 194 -12.04 -7.61 4.73
N LEU A 195 -12.03 -6.88 5.85
CA LEU A 195 -10.82 -6.25 6.40
C LEU A 195 -9.87 -7.24 7.08
N LEU A 196 -10.34 -8.43 7.39
CA LEU A 196 -9.54 -9.49 8.04
C LEU A 196 -8.58 -10.18 7.07
N ASP A 197 -8.92 -10.22 5.79
CA ASP A 197 -8.22 -10.99 4.77
C ASP A 197 -6.88 -10.36 4.35
N ASN A 198 -6.69 -9.09 4.66
CA ASN A 198 -5.48 -8.33 4.34
C ASN A 198 -4.73 -7.97 5.63
N PRO A 199 -3.44 -8.32 5.77
CA PRO A 199 -2.67 -8.07 7.00
C PRO A 199 -2.76 -6.62 7.50
N GLN A 200 -2.69 -5.65 6.60
CA GLN A 200 -2.70 -4.24 6.98
C GLN A 200 -4.07 -3.78 7.49
N THR A 201 -5.15 -4.17 6.80
CA THR A 201 -6.50 -3.79 7.26
C THR A 201 -6.89 -4.54 8.53
N LEU A 202 -6.39 -5.77 8.73
CA LEU A 202 -6.51 -6.49 10.00
C LEU A 202 -5.85 -5.72 11.15
N GLU A 203 -4.61 -5.26 10.97
CA GLU A 203 -3.91 -4.45 11.97
C GLU A 203 -4.64 -3.14 12.28
N LEU A 204 -5.15 -2.46 11.23
CA LEU A 204 -5.94 -1.24 11.40
C LEU A 204 -7.26 -1.49 12.14
N LEU A 205 -7.93 -2.60 11.83
CA LEU A 205 -9.15 -2.99 12.52
C LEU A 205 -8.90 -3.29 14.00
N VAL A 206 -7.81 -4.01 14.32
CA VAL A 206 -7.41 -4.25 15.71
C VAL A 206 -7.10 -2.94 16.42
N ALA A 207 -6.39 -2.01 15.77
CA ALA A 207 -6.09 -0.69 16.32
C ALA A 207 -7.37 0.11 16.58
N ALA A 208 -8.31 0.12 15.63
CA ALA A 208 -9.60 0.79 15.78
C ALA A 208 -10.41 0.22 16.96
N VAL A 209 -10.55 -1.10 17.02
CA VAL A 209 -11.34 -1.80 18.06
C VAL A 209 -10.71 -1.65 19.44
N SER A 210 -9.39 -1.54 19.52
CA SER A 210 -8.70 -1.30 20.80
C SER A 210 -9.11 0.01 21.48
N GLY A 211 -9.70 0.97 20.73
CA GLY A 211 -10.33 2.19 21.22
C GLY A 211 -11.74 2.00 21.79
N GLY A 212 -12.28 0.78 21.74
CA GLY A 212 -13.62 0.43 22.26
C GLY A 212 -14.77 0.63 21.25
N GLN A 213 -14.47 1.03 20.02
CA GLN A 213 -15.48 1.22 18.97
C GLN A 213 -15.21 0.30 17.79
N TRP A 214 -16.28 -0.35 17.29
CA TRP A 214 -16.22 -1.16 16.09
C TRP A 214 -16.64 -0.35 14.87
N PRO A 215 -15.81 -0.29 13.81
CA PRO A 215 -16.17 0.36 12.57
C PRO A 215 -17.23 -0.44 11.79
N LYS A 216 -17.94 0.23 10.90
CA LYS A 216 -18.94 -0.36 9.99
C LYS A 216 -18.46 -0.37 8.54
N THR A 217 -17.44 0.42 8.24
CA THR A 217 -16.89 0.59 6.89
C THR A 217 -15.37 0.63 6.95
N ARG A 218 -14.75 0.51 5.78
CA ARG A 218 -13.30 0.67 5.64
C ARG A 218 -12.87 2.10 6.04
N ASP A 219 -13.65 3.10 5.64
CA ASP A 219 -13.42 4.50 6.02
C ASP A 219 -13.39 4.71 7.54
N GLU A 220 -14.44 4.25 8.24
CA GLU A 220 -14.48 4.31 9.70
C GLU A 220 -13.29 3.58 10.34
N THR A 221 -12.82 2.47 9.75
CA THR A 221 -11.66 1.74 10.24
C THR A 221 -10.40 2.58 10.16
N TYR A 222 -10.16 3.23 9.02
CA TYR A 222 -9.00 4.11 8.87
C TYR A 222 -9.09 5.32 9.78
N GLN A 223 -10.28 5.93 9.90
CA GLN A 223 -10.51 7.06 10.78
C GLN A 223 -10.17 6.71 12.24
N LEU A 224 -10.82 5.69 12.80
CA LEU A 224 -10.61 5.26 14.19
C LEU A 224 -9.16 4.82 14.44
N ALA A 225 -8.54 4.10 13.49
CA ALA A 225 -7.14 3.72 13.59
C ALA A 225 -6.21 4.95 13.61
N CYS A 226 -6.43 5.92 12.73
CA CYS A 226 -5.64 7.16 12.70
C CYS A 226 -5.82 7.98 13.98
N GLU A 227 -7.03 8.10 14.50
CA GLU A 227 -7.33 8.74 15.80
C GLU A 227 -6.58 8.05 16.95
N LYS A 228 -6.53 6.73 16.95
CA LYS A 228 -5.76 5.96 17.93
C LYS A 228 -4.26 6.15 17.77
N LEU A 229 -3.74 5.97 16.55
CA LEU A 229 -2.31 6.06 16.27
C LEU A 229 -1.73 7.45 16.53
N VAL A 230 -2.49 8.52 16.29
CA VAL A 230 -2.04 9.89 16.56
C VAL A 230 -1.89 10.18 18.07
N THR A 231 -2.65 9.50 18.92
CA THR A 231 -2.53 9.63 20.38
C THR A 231 -1.39 8.82 20.95
N GLU A 232 -0.92 7.79 20.24
CA GLU A 232 0.18 6.94 20.66
C GLU A 232 1.54 7.53 20.21
N ALA A 233 2.43 7.75 21.19
CA ALA A 233 3.77 8.27 20.89
C ALA A 233 4.74 7.16 20.49
N ASN A 234 5.60 7.44 19.53
CA ASN A 234 6.79 6.65 19.25
C ASN A 234 7.72 6.60 20.47
N LYS A 235 8.40 5.46 20.68
CA LYS A 235 9.31 5.26 21.84
C LYS A 235 10.36 6.36 21.96
N ARG A 236 10.93 6.86 20.84
CA ARG A 236 11.92 7.95 20.81
C ARG A 236 11.38 9.32 21.23
N HIS A 237 10.07 9.55 21.15
CA HIS A 237 9.45 10.85 21.45
C HIS A 237 8.76 10.89 22.82
N ARG A 238 8.63 9.76 23.53
CA ARG A 238 8.06 9.73 24.90
C ARG A 238 8.81 10.61 25.88
N ASP A 239 10.12 10.66 25.78
CA ASP A 239 10.96 11.40 26.72
C ASP A 239 10.96 12.91 26.50
N ARG A 240 10.49 13.38 25.34
CA ARG A 240 10.41 14.80 24.96
C ARG A 240 9.03 15.43 25.20
N ARG A 241 8.02 14.67 25.60
CA ARG A 241 6.67 15.20 25.89
C ARG A 241 6.61 15.86 27.27
N ARG A 242 6.96 17.15 27.30
CA ARG A 242 6.54 18.07 28.34
C ARG A 242 5.70 19.16 27.65
N GLY A 243 4.36 19.07 27.72
CA GLY A 243 3.49 20.15 27.25
C GLY A 243 2.17 19.66 26.65
N SER A 244 1.13 20.42 26.90
CA SER A 244 -0.27 20.43 26.47
C SER A 244 -0.79 19.29 25.58
N SER A 245 -1.89 18.69 25.98
CA SER A 245 -2.76 17.85 25.15
C SER A 245 -3.27 18.67 23.96
N LEU A 246 -2.58 18.60 22.84
CA LEU A 246 -3.07 19.16 21.57
C LEU A 246 -4.27 18.34 21.08
N SER A 247 -5.19 19.00 20.37
CA SER A 247 -6.37 18.36 19.80
C SER A 247 -5.98 17.27 18.79
N VAL A 248 -6.58 16.08 18.91
CA VAL A 248 -6.43 14.97 17.96
C VAL A 248 -6.74 15.44 16.53
N GLU A 249 -7.80 16.23 16.36
CA GLU A 249 -8.20 16.76 15.06
C GLU A 249 -7.08 17.61 14.42
N LYS A 250 -6.46 18.52 15.18
CA LYS A 250 -5.36 19.35 14.68
C LYS A 250 -4.14 18.52 14.29
N ALA A 251 -3.83 17.49 15.07
CA ALA A 251 -2.70 16.60 14.77
C ALA A 251 -2.96 15.74 13.52
N LEU A 252 -4.21 15.28 13.33
CA LEU A 252 -4.61 14.59 12.09
C LEU A 252 -4.62 15.52 10.88
N ASP A 253 -5.06 16.77 11.04
CA ASP A 253 -5.02 17.77 9.97
C ASP A 253 -3.57 18.06 9.53
N ALA A 254 -2.66 18.22 10.49
CA ALA A 254 -1.23 18.39 10.20
C ALA A 254 -0.62 17.15 9.53
N ALA A 255 -0.95 15.95 10.00
CA ALA A 255 -0.52 14.71 9.35
C ALA A 255 -1.05 14.61 7.92
N GLY A 256 -2.30 14.97 7.68
CA GLY A 256 -2.92 15.00 6.35
C GLY A 256 -2.24 15.99 5.41
N GLN A 257 -1.89 17.19 5.90
CA GLN A 257 -1.11 18.18 5.15
C GLN A 257 0.25 17.60 4.74
N LEU A 258 1.00 17.06 5.69
CA LEU A 258 2.33 16.50 5.44
C LEU A 258 2.27 15.32 4.46
N CYS A 259 1.30 14.41 4.63
CA CYS A 259 1.08 13.31 3.70
C CYS A 259 0.70 13.79 2.30
N SER A 260 -0.12 14.87 2.18
CA SER A 260 -0.47 15.46 0.89
C SER A 260 0.74 16.03 0.18
N VAL A 261 1.56 16.81 0.89
CA VAL A 261 2.82 17.36 0.34
C VAL A 261 3.72 16.22 -0.12
N MET A 262 3.94 15.23 0.72
CA MET A 262 4.81 14.09 0.42
C MET A 262 4.36 13.35 -0.85
N LEU A 263 3.07 12.97 -0.92
CA LEU A 263 2.55 12.19 -2.06
C LEU A 263 2.53 13.00 -3.36
N LEU A 264 2.08 14.27 -3.30
CA LEU A 264 1.94 15.10 -4.50
C LEU A 264 3.27 15.67 -5.04
N SER A 265 4.33 15.67 -4.23
CA SER A 265 5.68 16.09 -4.67
C SER A 265 6.65 14.91 -4.80
N ASP A 266 6.16 13.69 -4.78
CA ASP A 266 6.97 12.47 -4.89
C ASP A 266 8.12 12.41 -3.88
N LYS A 267 7.81 12.72 -2.63
CA LYS A 267 8.77 12.61 -1.52
C LYS A 267 8.54 11.32 -0.74
N THR A 268 9.62 10.78 -0.19
CA THR A 268 9.58 9.54 0.61
C THR A 268 9.16 9.83 2.05
N GLY A 269 9.55 10.97 2.57
CA GLY A 269 9.30 11.40 3.94
C GLY A 269 9.86 12.80 4.19
N PHE A 270 10.21 13.09 5.44
CA PHE A 270 10.77 14.37 5.85
C PHE A 270 12.05 14.16 6.66
N ALA A 271 13.02 15.06 6.48
CA ALA A 271 14.16 15.23 7.37
C ALA A 271 13.76 16.15 8.53
N LEU A 272 14.27 15.85 9.73
CA LEU A 272 14.00 16.64 10.95
C LEU A 272 15.00 17.78 11.13
N ASP A 273 16.10 17.74 10.39
CA ASP A 273 17.15 18.74 10.34
C ASP A 273 17.66 18.96 8.90
N GLN A 274 18.40 20.04 8.71
CA GLN A 274 18.94 20.43 7.41
C GLN A 274 20.06 19.49 6.92
N GLU A 275 20.82 18.88 7.83
CA GLU A 275 21.95 18.01 7.47
C GLU A 275 21.46 16.68 6.85
N SER A 276 20.34 16.18 7.32
CA SER A 276 19.69 14.96 6.82
C SER A 276 18.79 15.20 5.61
N ALA A 277 18.55 16.47 5.24
CA ALA A 277 17.67 16.83 4.13
C ALA A 277 18.31 16.48 2.77
N ASN A 278 17.46 16.00 1.86
CA ASN A 278 17.79 15.80 0.45
C ASN A 278 16.53 15.86 -0.42
N GLU A 279 16.69 15.63 -1.72
CA GLU A 279 15.56 15.70 -2.67
C GLU A 279 14.36 14.83 -2.27
N ARG A 280 14.59 13.63 -1.70
CA ARG A 280 13.52 12.71 -1.28
C ARG A 280 13.00 12.94 0.14
N PHE A 281 13.81 13.57 0.96
CA PHE A 281 13.52 13.91 2.34
C PHE A 281 13.77 15.41 2.54
N PRO A 282 12.86 16.28 2.06
CA PRO A 282 12.98 17.71 2.33
C PRO A 282 12.91 18.01 3.82
N GLU A 283 13.43 19.15 4.23
CA GLU A 283 13.35 19.56 5.64
C GLU A 283 11.88 19.79 6.05
N LEU A 284 11.49 19.18 7.16
CA LEU A 284 10.12 19.29 7.68
C LEU A 284 9.71 20.76 7.90
N ALA A 285 10.65 21.61 8.31
CA ALA A 285 10.38 23.00 8.61
C ALA A 285 9.82 23.81 7.42
N ASP A 286 10.15 23.40 6.19
CA ASP A 286 9.71 24.07 4.95
C ASP A 286 8.25 23.78 4.62
N TYR A 287 7.70 22.65 5.12
CA TYR A 287 6.38 22.13 4.77
C TYR A 287 5.43 22.00 5.95
N ALA A 288 5.95 22.16 7.17
CA ALA A 288 5.14 22.04 8.37
C ALA A 288 4.05 23.11 8.41
N PRO A 289 2.86 22.80 8.99
CA PRO A 289 1.89 23.83 9.29
C PRO A 289 2.49 24.91 10.19
N PRO A 290 1.92 26.13 10.20
CA PRO A 290 2.44 27.25 10.99
C PRO A 290 2.64 26.93 12.48
N ASP A 291 1.81 26.04 13.02
CA ASP A 291 1.95 25.53 14.38
C ASP A 291 2.93 24.35 14.40
N ARG A 292 4.19 24.64 14.70
CA ARG A 292 5.27 23.65 14.75
C ARG A 292 5.05 22.57 15.82
N ASP A 293 4.32 22.86 16.87
CA ASP A 293 4.06 21.89 17.95
C ASP A 293 3.06 20.84 17.49
N VAL A 294 2.07 21.24 16.69
CA VAL A 294 1.12 20.32 16.05
C VAL A 294 1.84 19.40 15.06
N ALA A 295 2.72 19.95 14.21
CA ALA A 295 3.52 19.14 13.29
C ALA A 295 4.41 18.14 14.05
N ARG A 296 5.08 18.57 15.12
CA ARG A 296 5.90 17.68 15.97
C ARG A 296 5.08 16.60 16.63
N GLN A 297 3.85 16.89 17.06
CA GLN A 297 2.95 15.88 17.61
C GLN A 297 2.58 14.85 16.55
N ALA A 298 2.21 15.28 15.36
CA ALA A 298 1.84 14.39 14.25
C ALA A 298 2.99 13.42 13.92
N ILE A 299 4.19 13.93 13.65
CA ILE A 299 5.36 13.11 13.31
C ILE A 299 5.89 12.26 14.48
N GLY A 300 5.68 12.71 15.72
CA GLY A 300 6.05 11.98 16.94
C GLY A 300 5.07 10.88 17.31
N SER A 301 3.96 10.74 16.61
CA SER A 301 2.94 9.71 16.81
C SER A 301 3.26 8.44 16.05
N LYS A 302 2.47 7.39 16.26
CA LYS A 302 2.58 6.14 15.48
C LYS A 302 2.07 6.23 14.04
N LEU A 303 1.53 7.36 13.61
CA LEU A 303 1.22 7.62 12.19
C LEU A 303 2.48 7.69 11.34
N PHE A 304 3.60 8.06 11.95
CA PHE A 304 4.91 8.11 11.30
C PHE A 304 5.88 7.19 12.03
N ARG A 305 6.90 6.73 11.33
CA ARG A 305 7.98 5.92 11.88
C ARG A 305 9.34 6.52 11.50
N PRO A 306 10.36 6.32 12.33
CA PRO A 306 11.72 6.71 11.97
C PRO A 306 12.22 5.96 10.72
N ASP A 307 12.99 6.66 9.90
CA ASP A 307 13.77 6.10 8.78
C ASP A 307 15.22 6.60 8.89
N GLY A 308 16.00 5.93 9.74
CA GLY A 308 17.31 6.41 10.19
C GLY A 308 17.24 7.28 11.44
N GLU A 309 18.23 8.16 11.63
CA GLU A 309 18.34 8.94 12.87
C GLU A 309 17.47 10.19 12.86
N GLU A 310 17.50 10.98 11.79
CA GLU A 310 16.81 12.28 11.70
C GLU A 310 15.84 12.35 10.51
N ARG A 311 15.21 11.22 10.15
CA ARG A 311 14.18 11.15 9.10
C ARG A 311 12.94 10.45 9.59
N VAL A 312 11.80 10.82 9.02
CA VAL A 312 10.50 10.21 9.31
C VAL A 312 9.75 9.91 8.03
N VAL A 313 9.06 8.79 8.01
CA VAL A 313 8.17 8.37 6.93
C VAL A 313 6.82 7.96 7.53
N PRO A 314 5.71 8.01 6.78
CA PRO A 314 4.45 7.43 7.23
C PRO A 314 4.63 5.95 7.60
N SER A 315 3.94 5.50 8.65
CA SER A 315 4.00 4.08 9.08
C SER A 315 3.61 3.15 7.96
N HIS A 316 2.55 3.52 7.21
CA HIS A 316 2.05 2.82 6.05
C HIS A 316 1.64 3.81 4.96
N ARG A 317 1.91 3.47 3.70
CA ARG A 317 1.53 4.31 2.56
C ARG A 317 0.02 4.53 2.48
N SER A 318 -0.79 3.50 2.75
CA SER A 318 -2.25 3.62 2.71
C SER A 318 -2.80 4.57 3.78
N ILE A 319 -2.15 4.68 4.95
CA ILE A 319 -2.48 5.70 5.95
C ILE A 319 -2.19 7.10 5.40
N ALA A 320 -1.05 7.27 4.72
CA ALA A 320 -0.71 8.55 4.11
C ALA A 320 -1.70 8.92 3.00
N GLU A 321 -2.09 7.97 2.15
CA GLU A 321 -3.08 8.15 1.09
C GLU A 321 -4.46 8.55 1.66
N TYR A 322 -4.89 7.87 2.73
CA TYR A 322 -6.13 8.19 3.44
C TYR A 322 -6.11 9.59 4.06
N LEU A 323 -5.09 9.91 4.86
CA LEU A 323 -4.97 11.19 5.53
C LEU A 323 -4.84 12.36 4.54
N ALA A 324 -4.08 12.17 3.47
CA ALA A 324 -3.94 13.17 2.41
C ALA A 324 -5.28 13.43 1.71
N ALA A 325 -6.03 12.37 1.37
CA ALA A 325 -7.33 12.50 0.73
C ALA A 325 -8.35 13.19 1.65
N TYR A 326 -8.38 12.83 2.93
CA TYR A 326 -9.23 13.45 3.93
C TYR A 326 -8.93 14.97 4.05
N TRP A 327 -7.64 15.32 4.14
CA TRP A 327 -7.21 16.71 4.22
C TRP A 327 -7.56 17.51 2.95
N LEU A 328 -7.24 16.97 1.76
CA LEU A 328 -7.54 17.61 0.48
C LEU A 328 -9.04 17.78 0.26
N GLY A 329 -9.85 16.77 0.59
CA GLY A 329 -11.32 16.84 0.48
C GLY A 329 -11.88 18.00 1.29
N ARG A 330 -11.45 18.17 2.55
CA ARG A 330 -11.87 19.28 3.40
C ARG A 330 -11.43 20.64 2.85
N ARG A 331 -10.24 20.75 2.28
CA ARG A 331 -9.74 22.00 1.66
C ARG A 331 -10.51 22.35 0.40
N ILE A 332 -10.88 21.36 -0.42
CA ILE A 332 -11.67 21.59 -1.63
C ILE A 332 -13.11 21.98 -1.26
N ASP A 333 -13.76 21.22 -0.41
CA ASP A 333 -15.19 21.42 -0.07
C ASP A 333 -15.43 22.63 0.85
N GLY A 334 -14.50 22.94 1.77
CA GLY A 334 -14.71 23.94 2.81
C GLY A 334 -13.84 25.22 2.68
N GLU A 335 -12.66 25.16 2.09
CA GLU A 335 -11.70 26.28 2.10
C GLU A 335 -11.38 26.83 0.71
N GLY A 336 -12.09 26.32 -0.32
CA GLY A 336 -11.98 26.85 -1.69
C GLY A 336 -10.70 26.48 -2.45
N LEU A 337 -10.00 25.39 -2.04
CA LEU A 337 -8.90 24.86 -2.86
C LEU A 337 -9.46 24.41 -4.21
N PRO A 338 -9.00 24.97 -5.35
CA PRO A 338 -9.56 24.61 -6.64
C PRO A 338 -9.27 23.14 -6.99
N LEU A 339 -10.34 22.36 -7.18
CA LEU A 339 -10.25 20.96 -7.59
C LEU A 339 -9.31 20.75 -8.79
N GLN A 340 -9.36 21.66 -9.79
CA GLN A 340 -8.54 21.53 -10.99
C GLN A 340 -7.03 21.54 -10.69
N ARG A 341 -6.59 22.27 -9.66
CA ARG A 341 -5.17 22.25 -9.24
C ARG A 341 -4.77 20.87 -8.72
N VAL A 342 -5.65 20.26 -7.94
CA VAL A 342 -5.42 18.91 -7.39
C VAL A 342 -5.44 17.88 -8.51
N LEU A 343 -6.41 17.94 -9.43
CA LEU A 343 -6.48 17.04 -10.58
C LEU A 343 -5.26 17.15 -11.48
N ASN A 344 -4.70 18.33 -11.69
CA ASN A 344 -3.50 18.51 -12.50
C ASN A 344 -2.25 17.83 -11.90
N LEU A 345 -2.27 17.52 -10.60
CA LEU A 345 -1.20 16.76 -9.91
C LEU A 345 -1.50 15.27 -9.89
N LEU A 346 -2.78 14.88 -9.94
CA LEU A 346 -3.20 13.48 -9.85
C LEU A 346 -3.25 12.79 -11.21
N LEU A 347 -3.42 13.54 -12.30
CA LEU A 347 -3.63 13.00 -13.64
C LEU A 347 -2.40 13.19 -14.52
N GLY A 348 -2.08 12.14 -15.27
CA GLY A 348 -1.08 12.18 -16.32
C GLY A 348 -1.53 12.96 -17.56
N THR A 349 -0.65 13.08 -18.54
CA THR A 349 -0.91 13.77 -19.82
C THR A 349 -1.96 13.05 -20.66
N ASP A 350 -2.16 11.76 -20.44
CA ASP A 350 -3.19 10.91 -21.04
C ASP A 350 -4.58 11.06 -20.37
N GLY A 351 -4.65 11.80 -19.26
CA GLY A 351 -5.85 11.97 -18.46
C GLY A 351 -6.12 10.83 -17.48
N GLY A 352 -5.28 9.79 -17.44
CA GLY A 352 -5.34 8.70 -16.46
C GLY A 352 -4.76 9.10 -15.10
N VAL A 353 -5.18 8.41 -14.04
CA VAL A 353 -4.63 8.64 -12.71
C VAL A 353 -3.19 8.11 -12.64
N VAL A 354 -2.28 8.97 -12.17
CA VAL A 354 -0.88 8.59 -11.94
C VAL A 354 -0.83 7.38 -11.00
N ALA A 355 -0.14 6.31 -11.40
CA ALA A 355 -0.13 5.03 -10.71
C ALA A 355 0.13 5.15 -9.20
N GLY A 356 1.14 5.92 -8.81
CA GLY A 356 1.47 6.16 -7.42
C GLY A 356 0.48 6.99 -6.62
N LEU A 357 -0.50 7.61 -7.27
CA LEU A 357 -1.51 8.46 -6.61
C LEU A 357 -2.91 7.84 -6.61
N ARG A 358 -3.05 6.59 -7.11
CA ARG A 358 -4.34 5.90 -7.18
C ARG A 358 -5.00 5.74 -5.81
N GLY A 359 -4.22 5.40 -4.76
CA GLY A 359 -4.75 5.31 -3.40
C GLY A 359 -5.29 6.64 -2.89
N LEU A 360 -4.55 7.72 -3.07
CA LEU A 360 -5.01 9.08 -2.76
C LEU A 360 -6.27 9.45 -3.54
N PHE A 361 -6.30 9.16 -4.84
CA PHE A 361 -7.44 9.45 -5.71
C PHE A 361 -8.71 8.70 -5.29
N GLY A 362 -8.59 7.39 -5.01
CA GLY A 362 -9.71 6.56 -4.57
C GLY A 362 -10.34 7.06 -3.28
N TRP A 363 -9.52 7.40 -2.28
CA TRP A 363 -10.00 8.00 -1.03
C TRP A 363 -10.56 9.41 -1.23
N LEU A 364 -9.99 10.22 -2.13
CA LEU A 364 -10.49 11.57 -2.41
C LEU A 364 -11.92 11.53 -2.97
N ALA A 365 -12.27 10.53 -3.77
CA ALA A 365 -13.62 10.36 -4.27
C ALA A 365 -14.66 10.14 -3.14
N LEU A 366 -14.23 9.59 -2.01
CA LEU A 366 -15.09 9.48 -0.83
C LEU A 366 -15.15 10.78 -0.04
N HIS A 367 -14.02 11.44 0.20
CA HIS A 367 -13.92 12.56 1.12
C HIS A 367 -14.24 13.93 0.51
N CYS A 368 -14.22 14.07 -0.83
CA CYS A 368 -14.55 15.30 -1.52
C CYS A 368 -15.93 15.20 -2.16
N LEU A 369 -16.97 15.68 -1.46
CA LEU A 369 -18.36 15.54 -1.91
C LEU A 369 -18.65 16.33 -3.17
N SER A 370 -18.12 17.55 -3.29
CA SER A 370 -18.33 18.42 -4.45
C SER A 370 -17.68 17.88 -5.73
N ALA A 371 -16.60 17.11 -5.59
CA ALA A 371 -15.86 16.57 -6.73
C ALA A 371 -16.17 15.10 -7.03
N ARG A 372 -16.85 14.38 -6.16
CA ARG A 372 -17.07 12.92 -6.22
C ARG A 372 -17.51 12.45 -7.60
N THR A 373 -18.55 13.05 -8.14
CA THR A 373 -19.09 12.72 -9.46
C THR A 373 -18.02 12.78 -10.55
N ARG A 374 -17.20 13.85 -10.54
CA ARG A 374 -16.12 14.05 -11.51
C ARG A 374 -15.00 13.04 -11.35
N LEU A 375 -14.63 12.72 -10.10
CA LEU A 375 -13.60 11.72 -9.81
C LEU A 375 -14.04 10.32 -10.27
N ILE A 376 -15.28 9.94 -10.01
CA ILE A 376 -15.86 8.67 -10.51
C ILE A 376 -15.83 8.62 -12.05
N ASP A 377 -16.11 9.72 -12.74
CA ASP A 377 -16.10 9.75 -14.21
C ASP A 377 -14.69 9.65 -14.80
N VAL A 378 -13.68 10.13 -14.09
CA VAL A 378 -12.28 10.08 -14.52
C VAL A 378 -11.73 8.65 -14.45
N ASP A 379 -11.91 7.98 -13.30
CA ASP A 379 -11.39 6.63 -13.13
C ASP A 379 -12.23 5.84 -12.10
N PRO A 380 -13.33 5.20 -12.56
CA PRO A 380 -14.20 4.42 -11.69
C PRO A 380 -13.51 3.18 -11.11
N LEU A 381 -12.53 2.62 -11.82
CA LEU A 381 -11.78 1.45 -11.36
C LEU A 381 -10.90 1.81 -10.16
N THR A 382 -10.15 2.90 -10.24
CA THR A 382 -9.35 3.39 -9.12
C THR A 382 -10.23 3.70 -7.89
N VAL A 383 -11.42 4.26 -8.10
CA VAL A 383 -12.35 4.56 -6.99
C VAL A 383 -12.80 3.30 -6.28
N ILE A 384 -13.15 2.22 -6.99
CA ILE A 384 -13.60 0.97 -6.36
C ILE A 384 -12.46 0.17 -5.72
N VAL A 385 -11.28 0.15 -6.35
CA VAL A 385 -10.13 -0.64 -5.87
C VAL A 385 -9.48 -0.02 -4.63
N TYR A 386 -9.31 1.30 -4.63
CA TYR A 386 -8.52 1.98 -3.59
C TYR A 386 -9.34 2.76 -2.57
N GLY A 387 -10.55 3.18 -2.94
CA GLY A 387 -11.47 3.92 -2.06
C GLY A 387 -12.32 3.01 -1.17
N ASP A 388 -13.37 3.60 -0.61
CA ASP A 388 -14.47 2.88 0.05
C ASP A 388 -15.79 3.31 -0.57
N VAL A 389 -16.36 2.43 -1.38
CA VAL A 389 -17.63 2.71 -2.08
C VAL A 389 -18.86 2.32 -1.27
N LYS A 390 -18.67 1.55 -0.19
CA LYS A 390 -19.76 1.07 0.66
C LYS A 390 -20.63 2.21 1.22
N PRO A 391 -20.07 3.30 1.78
CA PRO A 391 -20.87 4.41 2.29
C PRO A 391 -21.38 5.37 1.21
N MET A 392 -21.03 5.17 -0.07
CA MET A 392 -21.44 6.07 -1.14
C MET A 392 -22.95 5.94 -1.46
N PRO A 393 -23.60 7.04 -1.87
CA PRO A 393 -25.00 7.01 -2.35
C PRO A 393 -25.20 6.05 -3.52
N VAL A 394 -26.41 5.48 -3.63
CA VAL A 394 -26.78 4.54 -4.72
C VAL A 394 -26.55 5.16 -6.11
N ALA A 395 -26.77 6.47 -6.25
CA ALA A 395 -26.53 7.18 -7.52
C ALA A 395 -25.06 7.10 -7.94
N ASP A 396 -24.13 7.27 -6.99
CA ASP A 396 -22.68 7.20 -7.22
C ASP A 396 -22.26 5.76 -7.52
N LYS A 397 -22.78 4.78 -6.80
CA LYS A 397 -22.54 3.34 -7.07
C LYS A 397 -22.97 2.97 -8.49
N ARG A 398 -24.16 3.42 -8.94
CA ARG A 398 -24.64 3.22 -10.33
C ARG A 398 -23.73 3.90 -11.35
N ARG A 399 -23.21 5.07 -11.02
CA ARG A 399 -22.28 5.81 -11.89
C ARG A 399 -20.93 5.07 -12.04
N ILE A 400 -20.41 4.50 -10.96
CA ILE A 400 -19.22 3.63 -11.00
C ILE A 400 -19.46 2.44 -11.93
N LEU A 401 -20.56 1.71 -11.75
CA LEU A 401 -20.92 0.57 -12.62
C LEU A 401 -21.03 0.96 -14.10
N ALA A 402 -21.66 2.10 -14.40
CA ALA A 402 -21.75 2.61 -15.76
C ALA A 402 -20.38 2.99 -16.34
N GLY A 403 -19.48 3.54 -15.52
CA GLY A 403 -18.10 3.85 -15.89
C GLY A 403 -17.31 2.59 -16.21
N LEU A 404 -17.32 1.62 -15.31
CA LEU A 404 -16.65 0.32 -15.50
C LEU A 404 -17.12 -0.42 -16.76
N ARG A 405 -18.44 -0.36 -17.06
CA ARG A 405 -18.98 -0.91 -18.29
C ARG A 405 -18.39 -0.24 -19.54
N ARG A 406 -18.31 1.09 -19.56
CA ARG A 406 -17.67 1.83 -20.67
C ARG A 406 -16.21 1.46 -20.87
N GLU A 407 -15.46 1.27 -19.78
CA GLU A 407 -14.07 0.83 -19.86
C GLU A 407 -13.96 -0.60 -20.40
N ALA A 408 -14.79 -1.52 -19.92
CA ALA A 408 -14.84 -2.89 -20.43
C ALA A 408 -15.23 -3.01 -21.92
N GLU A 409 -15.99 -2.05 -22.43
CA GLU A 409 -16.31 -1.97 -23.86
C GLU A 409 -15.15 -1.43 -24.69
N ARG A 410 -14.29 -0.57 -24.12
CA ARG A 410 -13.12 0.02 -24.80
C ARG A 410 -11.90 -0.87 -24.79
N TYR A 411 -11.67 -1.60 -23.70
CA TYR A 411 -10.47 -2.41 -23.49
C TYR A 411 -10.84 -3.87 -23.29
N ALA A 412 -10.59 -4.70 -24.31
CA ALA A 412 -10.87 -6.15 -24.24
C ALA A 412 -10.13 -6.82 -23.06
N ALA A 413 -8.91 -6.35 -22.75
CA ALA A 413 -8.11 -6.84 -21.64
C ALA A 413 -8.72 -6.52 -20.25
N PHE A 414 -9.60 -5.56 -20.14
CA PHE A 414 -10.29 -5.23 -18.89
C PHE A 414 -11.05 -6.42 -18.29
N ARG A 415 -11.56 -7.32 -19.12
CA ARG A 415 -12.28 -8.53 -18.68
C ARG A 415 -11.36 -9.65 -18.20
N GLN A 416 -10.06 -9.54 -18.48
CA GLN A 416 -9.03 -10.52 -18.11
C GLN A 416 -8.25 -10.06 -16.87
N ASP A 417 -8.57 -8.88 -16.34
CA ASP A 417 -7.90 -8.35 -15.15
C ASP A 417 -8.32 -9.12 -13.91
N THR A 418 -7.42 -10.02 -13.48
CA THR A 418 -7.60 -10.87 -12.29
C THR A 418 -7.56 -10.08 -10.96
N SER A 419 -7.23 -8.78 -11.00
CA SER A 419 -7.29 -7.90 -9.83
C SER A 419 -8.71 -7.55 -9.41
N MET A 420 -9.69 -7.80 -10.29
CA MET A 420 -11.11 -7.63 -10.00
C MET A 420 -11.66 -8.83 -9.21
N THR A 421 -11.44 -8.83 -7.93
CA THR A 421 -12.00 -9.86 -7.04
C THR A 421 -13.50 -9.61 -6.79
N ALA A 422 -14.25 -10.68 -6.50
CA ALA A 422 -15.68 -10.60 -6.18
C ALA A 422 -15.99 -9.62 -5.01
N HIS A 423 -15.04 -9.41 -4.10
CA HIS A 423 -15.16 -8.49 -2.97
C HIS A 423 -15.35 -7.03 -3.39
N LEU A 424 -14.68 -6.58 -4.46
CA LEU A 424 -14.80 -5.20 -4.95
C LEU A 424 -16.21 -4.89 -5.44
N PHE A 425 -16.85 -5.84 -6.13
CA PHE A 425 -18.21 -5.66 -6.64
C PHE A 425 -19.27 -5.85 -5.55
N GLY A 426 -19.00 -6.65 -4.51
CA GLY A 426 -19.89 -6.82 -3.36
C GLY A 426 -20.22 -5.50 -2.67
N ALA A 427 -19.26 -4.60 -2.56
CA ALA A 427 -19.46 -3.27 -1.97
C ALA A 427 -20.39 -2.34 -2.78
N LEU A 428 -20.68 -2.68 -4.04
CA LEU A 428 -21.65 -1.95 -4.89
C LEU A 428 -23.07 -2.51 -4.79
N ALA A 429 -23.26 -3.69 -4.22
CA ALA A 429 -24.56 -4.39 -4.20
C ALA A 429 -25.52 -3.83 -3.15
N ASP A 430 -25.03 -3.21 -2.09
CA ASP A 430 -25.81 -2.56 -1.03
C ASP A 430 -26.07 -1.09 -1.37
#